data_9f83f0d606125e76fddd0d82477caf05
#
_entry.id   9f83f0d606125e76fddd0d82477caf05
#
_cell.length_a   1.000
_cell.length_b   1.000
_cell.length_c   1.000
_cell.angle_alpha   90.00
_cell.angle_beta   90.00
_cell.angle_gamma   90.00
#
_symmetry.space_group_name_H-M   'P 1'
#
loop_
_entity.id
_entity.type
_entity.pdbx_description
1 polymer ?
#
loop_
_entity_poly.entity_id
_entity_poly.type
_entity_poly.pdbx_seq_one_letter_code
_entity_poly.pdbx_strand_id
1 'polypeptide(L)'
;MPSFVMPTSKNAGGDPFPVAVSAVGLRKSYGDRTVLDGVDLRIPAGSVFALLGPNGAGKTTTVKILSTLISADGGQAQVAGHDLTTDGQAVRAAIGVTGQFSAVDGLITGEENMLLMADLHHLPRAQGRRITAHLLERFGLTDAAGKPASTYSGGMKRRLDIAMTLVGDPRVIFLDEPTTGLDPRSRHTMWQIIRELVTGGTTVLLTTQYLEEADQLADRIAVLHNGRITAEGTAAELKRIVPGGHVQLRFTDPATHRRAAALLTDATSDTDALTLRTPNDGSPRALRTLLDRLDTAGVEAAELTVHTPDLDDVFLALTDDTTPDDQATKEATR
;
A
#
# COMPACT_ATOMS: atom_id res chain seq x y z
N MET A 1 -38.77 16.71 7.93
CA MET A 1 -37.53 16.36 7.21
C MET A 1 -37.05 17.60 6.48
N PRO A 2 -35.98 18.25 6.89
CA PRO A 2 -35.38 19.33 6.11
C PRO A 2 -34.23 18.76 5.27
N SER A 3 -34.32 18.93 3.96
CA SER A 3 -33.30 18.62 2.96
C SER A 3 -32.09 19.53 3.17
N PHE A 4 -30.94 18.93 3.44
CA PHE A 4 -29.67 19.65 3.53
C PHE A 4 -29.05 19.71 2.11
N VAL A 5 -29.07 20.90 1.53
CA VAL A 5 -28.42 21.20 0.24
C VAL A 5 -26.96 21.51 0.51
N MET A 6 -26.06 20.68 -0.01
CA MET A 6 -24.61 20.93 0.01
C MET A 6 -24.24 22.06 -0.97
N PRO A 7 -23.33 22.99 -0.60
CA PRO A 7 -22.80 23.98 -1.53
C PRO A 7 -21.82 23.32 -2.52
N THR A 8 -22.12 23.43 -3.81
CA THR A 8 -21.25 22.97 -4.90
C THR A 8 -20.06 23.92 -5.05
N SER A 9 -18.89 23.53 -4.56
CA SER A 9 -17.62 24.15 -4.94
C SER A 9 -17.19 23.58 -6.30
N LYS A 10 -17.21 24.42 -7.33
CA LYS A 10 -16.68 24.10 -8.66
C LYS A 10 -15.15 23.97 -8.57
N ASN A 11 -14.63 22.73 -8.54
CA ASN A 11 -13.24 22.46 -8.84
C ASN A 11 -13.08 22.16 -10.33
N ALA A 12 -12.27 22.95 -11.01
CA ALA A 12 -11.87 22.74 -12.38
C ALA A 12 -10.84 21.60 -12.44
N GLY A 13 -11.20 20.48 -13.10
CA GLY A 13 -10.31 19.36 -13.39
C GLY A 13 -10.83 18.01 -12.87
N GLY A 14 -11.80 17.50 -13.48
CA GLY A 14 -12.24 16.18 -13.87
C GLY A 14 -11.98 14.92 -13.06
N ASP A 15 -12.05 14.90 -11.74
CA ASP A 15 -12.16 13.64 -11.01
C ASP A 15 -13.57 13.54 -10.38
N PRO A 16 -14.37 12.51 -10.72
CA PRO A 16 -15.77 12.41 -10.27
C PRO A 16 -15.92 12.10 -8.77
N PHE A 17 -14.83 11.80 -8.06
CA PHE A 17 -14.87 11.43 -6.64
C PHE A 17 -14.37 12.55 -5.74
N PRO A 18 -15.06 12.81 -4.59
CA PRO A 18 -14.59 13.75 -3.60
C PRO A 18 -13.22 13.32 -3.05
N VAL A 19 -12.32 14.28 -2.85
CA VAL A 19 -10.97 14.03 -2.33
C VAL A 19 -11.03 13.97 -0.81
N ALA A 20 -10.54 12.88 -0.23
CA ALA A 20 -10.46 12.72 1.22
C ALA A 20 -9.16 13.30 1.81
N VAL A 21 -8.04 13.15 1.08
CA VAL A 21 -6.74 13.72 1.47
C VAL A 21 -6.10 14.36 0.24
N SER A 22 -5.64 15.59 0.38
CA SER A 22 -4.80 16.25 -0.61
C SER A 22 -3.58 16.86 0.05
N ALA A 23 -2.44 16.70 -0.59
CA ALA A 23 -1.18 17.33 -0.18
C ALA A 23 -0.47 17.85 -1.42
N VAL A 24 0.14 19.04 -1.33
CA VAL A 24 0.87 19.67 -2.42
C VAL A 24 2.18 20.22 -1.88
N GLY A 25 3.27 19.70 -2.44
CA GLY A 25 4.62 20.15 -2.15
C GLY A 25 5.05 19.96 -0.70
N LEU A 26 4.58 18.90 0.00
CA LEU A 26 4.93 18.67 1.40
C LEU A 26 6.44 18.52 1.58
N ARG A 27 7.00 19.26 2.52
CA ARG A 27 8.41 19.22 2.88
C ARG A 27 8.60 19.03 4.37
N LYS A 28 9.63 18.25 4.73
CA LYS A 28 10.02 18.03 6.12
C LYS A 28 11.50 17.71 6.23
N SER A 29 12.18 18.42 7.12
CA SER A 29 13.58 18.17 7.46
C SER A 29 13.76 17.99 8.96
N TYR A 30 14.74 17.23 9.36
CA TYR A 30 15.20 17.06 10.74
C TYR A 30 16.69 17.40 10.79
N GLY A 31 17.02 18.58 11.31
CA GLY A 31 18.36 19.16 11.17
C GLY A 31 18.72 19.30 9.69
N ASP A 32 19.87 18.80 9.28
CA ASP A 32 20.36 18.87 7.90
C ASP A 32 19.78 17.78 6.98
N ARG A 33 18.98 16.83 7.53
CA ARG A 33 18.41 15.74 6.75
C ARG A 33 17.02 16.09 6.25
N THR A 34 16.85 16.24 4.95
CA THR A 34 15.55 16.32 4.29
C THR A 34 14.93 14.91 4.23
N VAL A 35 13.71 14.77 4.75
CA VAL A 35 12.96 13.51 4.79
C VAL A 35 11.81 13.53 3.80
N LEU A 36 11.16 14.67 3.59
CA LEU A 36 10.17 14.88 2.53
C LEU A 36 10.59 16.09 1.71
N ASP A 37 10.61 15.95 0.39
CA ASP A 37 11.03 16.98 -0.54
C ASP A 37 10.03 17.18 -1.68
N GLY A 38 8.92 17.82 -1.35
CA GLY A 38 7.89 18.18 -2.32
C GLY A 38 6.95 17.00 -2.63
N VAL A 39 6.41 16.34 -1.60
CA VAL A 39 5.47 15.23 -1.76
C VAL A 39 4.08 15.77 -2.11
N ASP A 40 3.54 15.29 -3.24
CA ASP A 40 2.17 15.51 -3.69
C ASP A 40 1.36 14.22 -3.52
N LEU A 41 0.14 14.34 -2.96
CA LEU A 41 -0.77 13.21 -2.77
C LEU A 41 -2.21 13.65 -3.05
N ARG A 42 -2.98 12.77 -3.70
CA ARG A 42 -4.41 12.97 -3.93
C ARG A 42 -5.15 11.66 -3.72
N ILE A 43 -5.87 11.56 -2.61
CA ILE A 43 -6.55 10.33 -2.19
C ILE A 43 -8.06 10.49 -2.32
N PRO A 44 -8.71 9.71 -3.22
CA PRO A 44 -10.15 9.71 -3.35
C PRO A 44 -10.85 9.23 -2.07
N ALA A 45 -12.02 9.79 -1.77
CA ALA A 45 -12.83 9.33 -0.65
C ALA A 45 -13.35 7.90 -0.90
N GLY A 46 -13.40 7.08 0.16
CA GLY A 46 -13.89 5.70 0.10
C GLY A 46 -12.96 4.77 -0.67
N SER A 47 -11.65 5.01 -0.64
CA SER A 47 -10.64 4.16 -1.27
C SER A 47 -9.56 3.73 -0.30
N VAL A 48 -8.83 2.66 -0.67
CA VAL A 48 -7.56 2.28 -0.05
C VAL A 48 -6.41 2.86 -0.86
N PHE A 49 -5.62 3.71 -0.24
CA PHE A 49 -4.42 4.27 -0.81
C PHE A 49 -3.19 3.73 -0.07
N ALA A 50 -2.24 3.14 -0.79
CA ALA A 50 -0.99 2.66 -0.22
C ALA A 50 0.16 3.62 -0.50
N LEU A 51 0.86 4.04 0.55
CA LEU A 51 2.15 4.72 0.45
C LEU A 51 3.25 3.68 0.63
N LEU A 52 3.78 3.18 -0.47
CA LEU A 52 4.79 2.13 -0.55
C LEU A 52 6.19 2.74 -0.54
N GLY A 53 7.14 2.11 0.13
CA GLY A 53 8.54 2.56 0.09
C GLY A 53 9.43 1.85 1.11
N PRO A 54 10.76 1.97 0.99
CA PRO A 54 11.69 1.38 1.93
C PRO A 54 11.64 2.06 3.29
N ASN A 55 12.32 1.48 4.28
CA ASN A 55 12.49 2.11 5.57
C ASN A 55 13.29 3.40 5.43
N GLY A 56 12.82 4.46 6.10
CA GLY A 56 13.44 5.79 6.03
C GLY A 56 13.03 6.64 4.82
N ALA A 57 12.18 6.16 3.92
CA ALA A 57 11.69 6.91 2.76
C ALA A 57 10.82 8.14 3.11
N GLY A 58 10.27 8.20 4.33
CA GLY A 58 9.40 9.30 4.78
C GLY A 58 7.94 8.91 5.02
N LYS A 59 7.57 7.62 4.88
CA LYS A 59 6.18 7.13 5.04
C LYS A 59 5.54 7.56 6.36
N THR A 60 6.15 7.17 7.49
CA THR A 60 5.68 7.54 8.84
C THR A 60 5.66 9.07 9.06
N THR A 61 6.62 9.80 8.48
CA THR A 61 6.65 11.26 8.55
C THR A 61 5.46 11.88 7.81
N THR A 62 5.11 11.35 6.64
CA THR A 62 3.92 11.76 5.89
C THR A 62 2.65 11.54 6.71
N VAL A 63 2.48 10.34 7.30
CA VAL A 63 1.34 10.04 8.18
C VAL A 63 1.28 10.99 9.37
N LYS A 64 2.42 11.26 10.04
CA LYS A 64 2.48 12.18 11.19
C LYS A 64 2.08 13.61 10.82
N ILE A 65 2.44 14.09 9.63
CA ILE A 65 2.03 15.42 9.15
C ILE A 65 0.52 15.41 8.88
N LEU A 66 0.02 14.46 8.08
CA LEU A 66 -1.39 14.38 7.70
C LEU A 66 -2.32 14.17 8.90
N SER A 67 -1.82 13.54 9.96
CA SER A 67 -2.55 13.37 11.22
C SER A 67 -2.34 14.51 12.24
N THR A 68 -1.69 15.59 11.85
CA THR A 68 -1.41 16.76 12.70
C THR A 68 -0.51 16.48 13.92
N LEU A 69 0.21 15.36 13.96
CA LEU A 69 1.14 15.03 15.03
C LEU A 69 2.43 15.85 14.97
N ILE A 70 2.84 16.25 13.77
CA ILE A 70 3.97 17.15 13.51
C ILE A 70 3.59 18.14 12.41
N SER A 71 4.21 19.31 12.39
CA SER A 71 4.05 20.29 11.33
C SER A 71 4.98 19.99 10.14
N ALA A 72 4.50 20.25 8.94
CA ALA A 72 5.34 20.33 7.75
C ALA A 72 6.21 21.60 7.79
N ASP A 73 7.36 21.59 7.12
CA ASP A 73 8.22 22.77 6.96
C ASP A 73 7.85 23.54 5.68
N GLY A 74 7.04 22.94 4.79
CA GLY A 74 6.54 23.59 3.58
C GLY A 74 5.45 22.73 2.92
N GLY A 75 4.78 23.33 1.94
CA GLY A 75 3.63 22.74 1.27
C GLY A 75 2.30 23.01 2.00
N GLN A 76 1.23 22.42 1.44
CA GLN A 76 -0.13 22.54 1.97
C GLN A 76 -0.79 21.17 1.97
N ALA A 77 -1.66 20.91 2.94
CA ALA A 77 -2.47 19.69 2.91
C ALA A 77 -3.83 19.89 3.56
N GLN A 78 -4.79 19.11 3.07
CA GLN A 78 -6.14 19.03 3.59
C GLN A 78 -6.51 17.56 3.83
N VAL A 79 -7.24 17.31 4.92
CA VAL A 79 -7.76 16.00 5.28
C VAL A 79 -9.24 16.13 5.61
N ALA A 80 -10.07 15.30 5.02
CA ALA A 80 -11.53 15.33 5.17
C ALA A 80 -12.17 16.71 4.87
N GLY A 81 -11.52 17.52 4.01
CA GLY A 81 -11.95 18.87 3.63
C GLY A 81 -11.47 19.98 4.57
N HIS A 82 -10.65 19.64 5.58
CA HIS A 82 -10.10 20.58 6.56
C HIS A 82 -8.60 20.83 6.33
N ASP A 83 -8.16 22.07 6.40
CA ASP A 83 -6.75 22.44 6.28
C ASP A 83 -5.98 22.05 7.55
N LEU A 84 -4.78 21.46 7.39
CA LEU A 84 -3.98 20.99 8.52
C LEU A 84 -3.49 22.11 9.43
N THR A 85 -3.28 23.31 8.88
CA THR A 85 -2.67 24.43 9.59
C THR A 85 -3.73 25.23 10.35
N THR A 86 -4.87 25.49 9.70
CA THR A 86 -5.92 26.36 10.26
C THR A 86 -6.99 25.58 11.03
N ASP A 87 -7.28 24.34 10.60
CA ASP A 87 -8.41 23.55 11.09
C ASP A 87 -7.98 22.24 11.78
N GLY A 88 -6.80 22.20 12.39
CA GLY A 88 -6.22 20.97 12.96
C GLY A 88 -7.13 20.23 13.95
N GLN A 89 -8.02 20.94 14.66
CA GLN A 89 -8.99 20.28 15.55
C GLN A 89 -10.07 19.52 14.76
N ALA A 90 -10.57 20.10 13.68
CA ALA A 90 -11.55 19.45 12.80
C ALA A 90 -10.92 18.25 12.06
N VAL A 91 -9.65 18.36 11.65
CA VAL A 91 -8.89 17.23 11.13
C VAL A 91 -8.85 16.08 12.14
N ARG A 92 -8.41 16.34 13.38
CA ARG A 92 -8.33 15.30 14.43
C ARG A 92 -9.68 14.66 14.76
N ALA A 93 -10.76 15.41 14.67
CA ALA A 93 -12.11 14.87 14.87
C ALA A 93 -12.59 13.96 13.71
N ALA A 94 -12.00 14.11 12.52
CA ALA A 94 -12.39 13.38 11.31
C ALA A 94 -11.48 12.18 10.99
N ILE A 95 -10.40 11.96 11.76
CA ILE A 95 -9.41 10.93 11.47
C ILE A 95 -9.29 9.89 12.58
N GLY A 96 -8.89 8.67 12.19
CA GLY A 96 -8.34 7.66 13.07
C GLY A 96 -6.87 7.39 12.71
N VAL A 97 -6.03 7.12 13.69
CA VAL A 97 -4.61 6.86 13.45
C VAL A 97 -4.17 5.64 14.23
N THR A 98 -3.60 4.66 13.55
CA THR A 98 -2.88 3.55 14.17
C THR A 98 -1.40 3.71 13.85
N GLY A 99 -0.59 3.94 14.88
CA GLY A 99 0.85 4.07 14.72
C GLY A 99 1.57 2.73 14.54
N GLN A 100 2.88 2.81 14.36
CA GLN A 100 3.76 1.64 14.34
C GLN A 100 3.74 0.87 15.67
N PHE A 101 3.59 1.59 16.80
CA PHE A 101 3.38 1.00 18.12
C PHE A 101 1.90 1.04 18.46
N SER A 102 1.39 -0.08 18.99
CA SER A 102 0.00 -0.20 19.43
C SER A 102 -0.29 0.75 20.61
N ALA A 103 -1.41 1.46 20.53
CA ALA A 103 -1.93 2.30 21.61
C ALA A 103 -2.69 1.48 22.68
N VAL A 104 -2.77 0.17 22.53
CA VAL A 104 -3.47 -0.74 23.46
C VAL A 104 -2.74 -0.80 24.78
N ASP A 105 -3.43 -0.44 25.86
CA ASP A 105 -2.94 -0.66 27.23
C ASP A 105 -3.09 -2.14 27.60
N GLY A 106 -1.95 -2.80 27.81
CA GLY A 106 -1.90 -4.22 28.16
C GLY A 106 -2.42 -4.55 29.58
N LEU A 107 -2.50 -3.57 30.47
CA LEU A 107 -2.89 -3.78 31.87
C LEU A 107 -4.40 -3.88 32.05
N ILE A 108 -5.16 -3.28 31.17
CA ILE A 108 -6.63 -3.32 31.15
C ILE A 108 -7.16 -4.28 30.09
N THR A 109 -8.44 -4.61 30.20
CA THR A 109 -9.11 -5.53 29.27
C THR A 109 -9.32 -4.91 27.90
N GLY A 110 -9.64 -5.73 26.88
CA GLY A 110 -10.00 -5.23 25.56
C GLY A 110 -11.23 -4.32 25.58
N GLU A 111 -12.25 -4.67 26.39
CA GLU A 111 -13.43 -3.83 26.56
C GLU A 111 -13.10 -2.49 27.23
N GLU A 112 -12.28 -2.49 28.29
CA GLU A 112 -11.85 -1.25 28.96
C GLU A 112 -11.04 -0.34 28.04
N ASN A 113 -10.17 -0.88 27.19
CA ASN A 113 -9.47 -0.10 26.15
C ASN A 113 -10.46 0.61 25.21
N MET A 114 -11.50 -0.10 24.76
CA MET A 114 -12.54 0.47 23.90
C MET A 114 -13.39 1.52 24.61
N LEU A 115 -13.76 1.29 25.87
CA LEU A 115 -14.52 2.23 26.68
C LEU A 115 -13.71 3.49 27.00
N LEU A 116 -12.40 3.36 27.23
CA LEU A 116 -11.49 4.49 27.38
C LEU A 116 -11.51 5.39 26.13
N MET A 117 -11.49 4.80 24.93
CA MET A 117 -11.63 5.58 23.69
C MET A 117 -12.99 6.28 23.61
N ALA A 118 -14.08 5.61 24.00
CA ALA A 118 -15.40 6.22 24.03
C ALA A 118 -15.47 7.43 25.00
N ASP A 119 -14.82 7.33 26.16
CA ASP A 119 -14.74 8.42 27.12
C ASP A 119 -13.87 9.58 26.58
N LEU A 120 -12.75 9.28 25.91
CA LEU A 120 -11.90 10.29 25.26
C LEU A 120 -12.63 11.03 24.12
N HIS A 121 -13.53 10.36 23.42
CA HIS A 121 -14.43 10.96 22.43
C HIS A 121 -15.67 11.61 23.05
N HIS A 122 -15.76 11.70 24.40
CA HIS A 122 -16.87 12.29 25.13
C HIS A 122 -18.24 11.68 24.79
N LEU A 123 -18.28 10.40 24.45
CA LEU A 123 -19.53 9.70 24.10
C LEU A 123 -20.35 9.44 25.38
N PRO A 124 -21.68 9.58 25.33
CA PRO A 124 -22.56 9.13 26.40
C PRO A 124 -22.30 7.64 26.70
N ARG A 125 -22.24 7.27 27.98
CA ARG A 125 -21.91 5.91 28.43
C ARG A 125 -22.71 4.80 27.73
N ALA A 126 -24.01 5.01 27.53
CA ALA A 126 -24.85 4.01 26.83
C ALA A 126 -24.44 3.87 25.35
N GLN A 127 -24.08 4.96 24.69
CA GLN A 127 -23.60 4.95 23.31
C GLN A 127 -22.21 4.32 23.22
N GLY A 128 -21.29 4.68 24.10
CA GLY A 128 -19.94 4.11 24.19
C GLY A 128 -19.98 2.59 24.33
N ARG A 129 -20.79 2.05 25.28
CA ARG A 129 -20.98 0.59 25.45
C ARG A 129 -21.53 -0.09 24.19
N ARG A 130 -22.51 0.51 23.52
CA ARG A 130 -23.08 -0.05 22.30
C ARG A 130 -22.05 -0.10 21.17
N ILE A 131 -21.30 0.97 20.96
CA ILE A 131 -20.23 1.02 19.94
C ILE A 131 -19.12 0.03 20.29
N THR A 132 -18.69 -0.04 21.55
CA THR A 132 -17.70 -1.01 22.02
C THR A 132 -18.13 -2.44 21.72
N ALA A 133 -19.34 -2.84 22.10
CA ALA A 133 -19.83 -4.19 21.85
C ALA A 133 -19.88 -4.52 20.36
N HIS A 134 -20.40 -3.59 19.54
CA HIS A 134 -20.47 -3.76 18.09
C HIS A 134 -19.07 -3.90 17.44
N LEU A 135 -18.11 -3.05 17.83
CA LEU A 135 -16.76 -3.12 17.29
C LEU A 135 -16.02 -4.37 17.74
N LEU A 136 -16.12 -4.76 19.01
CA LEU A 136 -15.53 -6.02 19.50
C LEU A 136 -16.08 -7.25 18.75
N GLU A 137 -17.37 -7.27 18.46
CA GLU A 137 -17.99 -8.31 17.64
C GLU A 137 -17.47 -8.29 16.21
N ARG A 138 -17.51 -7.14 15.55
CA ARG A 138 -17.02 -6.94 14.16
C ARG A 138 -15.57 -7.37 13.98
N PHE A 139 -14.71 -7.12 14.99
CA PHE A 139 -13.30 -7.48 14.96
C PHE A 139 -13.01 -8.89 15.51
N GLY A 140 -14.03 -9.66 15.87
CA GLY A 140 -13.89 -11.02 16.40
C GLY A 140 -13.10 -11.07 17.70
N LEU A 141 -13.39 -10.13 18.62
CA LEU A 141 -12.71 -9.99 19.91
C LEU A 141 -13.66 -10.21 21.10
N THR A 142 -14.94 -10.54 20.86
CA THR A 142 -15.97 -10.70 21.91
C THR A 142 -15.54 -11.68 22.99
N ASP A 143 -15.04 -12.86 22.64
CA ASP A 143 -14.63 -13.90 23.59
C ASP A 143 -13.41 -13.53 24.44
N ALA A 144 -12.66 -12.52 24.00
CA ALA A 144 -11.48 -12.03 24.66
C ALA A 144 -11.72 -10.67 25.37
N ALA A 145 -12.89 -10.05 25.17
CA ALA A 145 -13.16 -8.67 25.59
C ALA A 145 -12.86 -8.41 27.08
N GLY A 146 -13.21 -9.34 27.96
CA GLY A 146 -12.99 -9.25 29.40
C GLY A 146 -11.60 -9.73 29.89
N LYS A 147 -10.67 -10.07 28.97
CA LYS A 147 -9.30 -10.49 29.33
C LYS A 147 -8.34 -9.32 29.22
N PRO A 148 -7.29 -9.24 30.07
CA PRO A 148 -6.24 -8.22 29.93
C PRO A 148 -5.61 -8.29 28.53
N ALA A 149 -5.43 -7.12 27.88
CA ALA A 149 -4.90 -7.06 26.54
C ALA A 149 -3.43 -7.52 26.43
N SER A 150 -2.71 -7.61 27.57
CA SER A 150 -1.38 -8.26 27.63
C SER A 150 -1.42 -9.73 27.18
N THR A 151 -2.56 -10.43 27.36
CA THR A 151 -2.75 -11.84 27.00
C THR A 151 -3.13 -12.05 25.52
N TYR A 152 -3.36 -10.97 24.77
CA TYR A 152 -3.74 -11.03 23.37
C TYR A 152 -2.54 -11.41 22.50
N SER A 153 -2.81 -12.18 21.43
CA SER A 153 -1.83 -12.38 20.37
C SER A 153 -1.54 -11.06 19.63
N GLY A 154 -0.44 -11.00 18.87
CA GLY A 154 -0.11 -9.81 18.07
C GLY A 154 -1.25 -9.40 17.13
N GLY A 155 -1.86 -10.37 16.44
CA GLY A 155 -3.02 -10.11 15.57
C GLY A 155 -4.26 -9.63 16.32
N MET A 156 -4.52 -10.12 17.54
CA MET A 156 -5.60 -9.62 18.38
C MET A 156 -5.34 -8.18 18.84
N LYS A 157 -4.12 -7.87 19.28
CA LYS A 157 -3.73 -6.51 19.66
C LYS A 157 -3.91 -5.54 18.49
N ARG A 158 -3.48 -5.93 17.30
CA ARG A 158 -3.61 -5.08 16.11
C ARG A 158 -5.06 -4.85 15.72
N ARG A 159 -5.92 -5.89 15.82
CA ARG A 159 -7.36 -5.75 15.60
C ARG A 159 -8.01 -4.83 16.62
N LEU A 160 -7.65 -4.95 17.90
CA LEU A 160 -8.13 -4.06 18.95
C LEU A 160 -7.69 -2.61 18.70
N ASP A 161 -6.44 -2.39 18.31
CA ASP A 161 -5.87 -1.08 18.03
C ASP A 161 -6.66 -0.35 16.91
N ILE A 162 -6.98 -1.07 15.81
CA ILE A 162 -7.82 -0.51 14.74
C ILE A 162 -9.26 -0.29 15.23
N ALA A 163 -9.84 -1.24 15.98
CA ALA A 163 -11.18 -1.07 16.54
C ALA A 163 -11.29 0.18 17.42
N MET A 164 -10.26 0.47 18.22
CA MET A 164 -10.17 1.67 19.05
C MET A 164 -10.23 2.96 18.22
N THR A 165 -9.58 2.99 17.04
CA THR A 165 -9.61 4.17 16.17
C THR A 165 -10.98 4.44 15.54
N LEU A 166 -11.84 3.41 15.46
CA LEU A 166 -13.17 3.52 14.88
C LEU A 166 -14.24 4.04 15.84
N VAL A 167 -13.93 4.16 17.13
CA VAL A 167 -14.88 4.63 18.15
C VAL A 167 -15.38 6.03 17.85
N GLY A 168 -14.53 6.89 17.27
CA GLY A 168 -14.85 8.26 16.89
C GLY A 168 -15.55 8.41 15.52
N ASP A 169 -15.88 7.31 14.85
CA ASP A 169 -16.49 7.31 13.50
C ASP A 169 -15.68 8.15 12.47
N PRO A 170 -14.39 7.84 12.25
CA PRO A 170 -13.51 8.64 11.41
C PRO A 170 -13.88 8.50 9.94
N ARG A 171 -13.73 9.60 9.19
CA ARG A 171 -13.88 9.63 7.73
C ARG A 171 -12.62 9.13 7.01
N VAL A 172 -11.45 9.31 7.63
CA VAL A 172 -10.14 8.89 7.12
C VAL A 172 -9.38 8.15 8.20
N ILE A 173 -8.80 7.01 7.87
CA ILE A 173 -7.94 6.24 8.77
C ILE A 173 -6.52 6.18 8.19
N PHE A 174 -5.55 6.50 9.04
CA PHE A 174 -4.13 6.32 8.76
C PHE A 174 -3.63 5.06 9.45
N LEU A 175 -3.09 4.11 8.68
CA LEU A 175 -2.52 2.86 9.19
C LEU A 175 -1.03 2.82 8.87
N ASP A 176 -0.18 2.98 9.89
CA ASP A 176 1.26 2.92 9.69
C ASP A 176 1.75 1.47 9.86
N GLU A 177 2.11 0.82 8.75
CA GLU A 177 2.56 -0.56 8.64
C GLU A 177 1.63 -1.57 9.35
N PRO A 178 0.35 -1.68 8.96
CA PRO A 178 -0.68 -2.38 9.74
C PRO A 178 -0.44 -3.87 9.94
N THR A 179 0.35 -4.52 9.09
CA THR A 179 0.56 -5.98 9.14
C THR A 179 1.96 -6.40 9.52
N THR A 180 2.85 -5.45 9.84
CA THR A 180 4.22 -5.76 10.26
C THR A 180 4.23 -6.63 11.50
N GLY A 181 4.99 -7.74 11.45
CA GLY A 181 5.11 -8.69 12.55
C GLY A 181 3.93 -9.65 12.74
N LEU A 182 2.93 -9.61 11.86
CA LEU A 182 1.82 -10.56 11.88
C LEU A 182 2.15 -11.83 11.10
N ASP A 183 1.63 -12.97 11.59
CA ASP A 183 1.63 -14.22 10.83
C ASP A 183 0.73 -14.11 9.56
N PRO A 184 0.91 -15.00 8.55
CA PRO A 184 0.15 -14.90 7.29
C PRO A 184 -1.37 -14.91 7.48
N ARG A 185 -1.91 -15.71 8.41
CA ARG A 185 -3.35 -15.79 8.67
C ARG A 185 -3.88 -14.48 9.26
N SER A 186 -3.16 -13.93 10.24
CA SER A 186 -3.50 -12.64 10.86
C SER A 186 -3.42 -11.50 9.84
N ARG A 187 -2.45 -11.54 8.91
CA ARG A 187 -2.32 -10.58 7.82
C ARG A 187 -3.54 -10.61 6.89
N HIS A 188 -3.96 -11.79 6.41
CA HIS A 188 -5.17 -11.92 5.58
C HIS A 188 -6.42 -11.43 6.29
N THR A 189 -6.58 -11.73 7.59
CA THR A 189 -7.70 -11.22 8.38
C THR A 189 -7.67 -9.68 8.44
N MET A 190 -6.50 -9.09 8.60
CA MET A 190 -6.33 -7.64 8.63
C MET A 190 -6.71 -7.01 7.27
N TRP A 191 -6.32 -7.62 6.16
CA TRP A 191 -6.70 -7.16 4.82
C TRP A 191 -8.21 -7.18 4.61
N GLN A 192 -8.90 -8.22 5.08
CA GLN A 192 -10.37 -8.30 5.04
C GLN A 192 -11.01 -7.14 5.82
N ILE A 193 -10.52 -6.88 7.04
CA ILE A 193 -11.00 -5.77 7.87
C ILE A 193 -10.83 -4.43 7.14
N ILE A 194 -9.65 -4.17 6.55
CA ILE A 194 -9.38 -2.92 5.82
C ILE A 194 -10.36 -2.75 4.64
N ARG A 195 -10.62 -3.81 3.86
CA ARG A 195 -11.60 -3.77 2.76
C ARG A 195 -13.03 -3.49 3.25
N GLU A 196 -13.43 -4.08 4.38
CA GLU A 196 -14.73 -3.84 4.99
C GLU A 196 -14.89 -2.39 5.46
N LEU A 197 -13.83 -1.75 5.98
CA LEU A 197 -13.85 -0.34 6.37
C LEU A 197 -14.15 0.55 5.17
N VAL A 198 -13.50 0.30 4.04
CA VAL A 198 -13.69 1.07 2.81
C VAL A 198 -15.07 0.83 2.19
N THR A 199 -15.55 -0.42 2.20
CA THR A 199 -16.93 -0.73 1.80
C THR A 199 -17.96 0.02 2.65
N GLY A 200 -17.65 0.29 3.92
CA GLY A 200 -18.43 1.13 4.83
C GLY A 200 -18.32 2.65 4.56
N GLY A 201 -17.53 3.08 3.57
CA GLY A 201 -17.36 4.49 3.19
C GLY A 201 -16.16 5.19 3.84
N THR A 202 -15.39 4.53 4.68
CA THR A 202 -14.18 5.08 5.30
C THR A 202 -13.05 5.10 4.27
N THR A 203 -12.26 6.18 4.22
CA THR A 203 -11.03 6.24 3.40
C THR A 203 -9.86 5.71 4.21
N VAL A 204 -9.00 4.90 3.61
CA VAL A 204 -7.81 4.35 4.26
C VAL A 204 -6.55 4.77 3.53
N LEU A 205 -5.63 5.44 4.24
CA LEU A 205 -4.23 5.58 3.84
C LEU A 205 -3.39 4.63 4.68
N LEU A 206 -2.80 3.62 4.05
CA LEU A 206 -1.83 2.75 4.71
C LEU A 206 -0.42 3.02 4.21
N THR A 207 0.55 2.89 5.10
CA THR A 207 1.96 2.80 4.71
C THR A 207 2.41 1.35 4.74
N THR A 208 3.25 0.96 3.82
CA THR A 208 3.81 -0.39 3.81
C THR A 208 5.18 -0.43 3.12
N GLN A 209 5.97 -1.43 3.47
CA GLN A 209 7.14 -1.85 2.71
C GLN A 209 6.89 -3.20 1.99
N TYR A 210 5.73 -3.82 2.23
CA TYR A 210 5.35 -5.09 1.64
C TYR A 210 4.57 -4.86 0.36
N LEU A 211 5.17 -5.26 -0.76
CA LEU A 211 4.60 -5.10 -2.09
C LEU A 211 3.31 -5.92 -2.26
N GLU A 212 3.27 -7.12 -1.67
CA GLU A 212 2.08 -7.96 -1.65
C GLU A 212 0.88 -7.25 -0.99
N GLU A 213 1.12 -6.54 0.13
CA GLU A 213 0.06 -5.79 0.82
C GLU A 213 -0.51 -4.67 -0.06
N ALA A 214 0.37 -3.90 -0.72
CA ALA A 214 -0.03 -2.86 -1.65
C ALA A 214 -0.81 -3.43 -2.85
N ASP A 215 -0.32 -4.53 -3.45
CA ASP A 215 -0.96 -5.20 -4.60
C ASP A 215 -2.35 -5.76 -4.26
N GLN A 216 -2.51 -6.30 -3.05
CA GLN A 216 -3.76 -6.94 -2.61
C GLN A 216 -4.81 -5.95 -2.11
N LEU A 217 -4.41 -4.82 -1.53
CA LEU A 217 -5.34 -3.93 -0.83
C LEU A 217 -5.64 -2.65 -1.57
N ALA A 218 -4.63 -2.06 -2.23
CA ALA A 218 -4.72 -0.68 -2.65
C ALA A 218 -5.46 -0.51 -3.97
N ASP A 219 -6.38 0.46 -4.00
CA ASP A 219 -6.95 0.96 -5.24
C ASP A 219 -5.92 1.80 -6.01
N ARG A 220 -5.08 2.54 -5.28
CA ARG A 220 -3.94 3.29 -5.83
C ARG A 220 -2.74 3.18 -4.90
N ILE A 221 -1.56 3.16 -5.50
CA ILE A 221 -0.27 3.04 -4.83
C ILE A 221 0.59 4.22 -5.24
N ALA A 222 1.17 4.92 -4.26
CA ALA A 222 2.26 5.86 -4.50
C ALA A 222 3.57 5.26 -3.97
N VAL A 223 4.60 5.23 -4.80
CA VAL A 223 5.94 4.78 -4.42
C VAL A 223 6.73 5.98 -3.91
N LEU A 224 7.06 5.96 -2.62
CA LEU A 224 7.87 6.99 -1.96
C LEU A 224 9.31 6.51 -1.85
N HIS A 225 10.23 7.23 -2.50
CA HIS A 225 11.66 6.99 -2.44
C HIS A 225 12.43 8.29 -2.25
N ASN A 226 13.41 8.30 -1.35
CA ASN A 226 14.24 9.49 -1.04
C ASN A 226 13.42 10.79 -0.81
N GLY A 227 12.27 10.65 -0.11
CA GLY A 227 11.40 11.78 0.25
C GLY A 227 10.54 12.32 -0.89
N ARG A 228 10.47 11.64 -2.04
CA ARG A 228 9.67 12.05 -3.22
C ARG A 228 8.78 10.89 -3.70
N ILE A 229 7.65 11.22 -4.30
CA ILE A 229 6.85 10.24 -5.03
C ILE A 229 7.51 10.01 -6.39
N THR A 230 7.98 8.77 -6.62
CA THR A 230 8.64 8.36 -7.87
C THR A 230 7.66 7.79 -8.89
N ALA A 231 6.57 7.19 -8.43
CA ALA A 231 5.49 6.71 -9.28
C ALA A 231 4.17 6.65 -8.50
N GLU A 232 3.05 6.82 -9.20
CA GLU A 232 1.71 6.66 -8.65
C GLU A 232 0.79 6.04 -9.70
N GLY A 233 -0.04 5.08 -9.28
CA GLY A 233 -1.02 4.42 -10.14
C GLY A 233 -1.73 3.27 -9.44
N THR A 234 -2.60 2.58 -10.16
CA THR A 234 -3.08 1.25 -9.77
C THR A 234 -1.93 0.24 -9.85
N ALA A 235 -2.03 -0.88 -9.14
CA ALA A 235 -1.03 -1.96 -9.26
C ALA A 235 -0.78 -2.37 -10.72
N ALA A 236 -1.86 -2.47 -11.52
CA ALA A 236 -1.76 -2.81 -12.93
C ALA A 236 -1.07 -1.73 -13.79
N GLU A 237 -1.25 -0.45 -13.47
CA GLU A 237 -0.55 0.66 -14.14
C GLU A 237 0.93 0.67 -13.80
N LEU A 238 1.26 0.49 -12.53
CA LEU A 238 2.65 0.45 -12.07
C LEU A 238 3.42 -0.73 -12.70
N LYS A 239 2.84 -1.92 -12.74
CA LYS A 239 3.44 -3.11 -13.37
C LYS A 239 3.75 -2.92 -14.87
N ARG A 240 3.06 -1.98 -15.57
CA ARG A 240 3.35 -1.65 -16.97
C ARG A 240 4.51 -0.67 -17.16
N ILE A 241 4.96 0.00 -16.10
CA ILE A 241 6.08 0.95 -16.17
C ILE A 241 7.39 0.20 -16.48
N VAL A 242 7.51 -1.02 -15.96
CA VAL A 242 8.70 -1.84 -16.15
C VAL A 242 8.50 -2.76 -17.35
N PRO A 243 9.26 -2.58 -18.44
CA PRO A 243 9.30 -3.55 -19.52
C PRO A 243 10.01 -4.80 -18.98
N GLY A 244 9.40 -5.96 -19.04
CA GLY A 244 10.08 -7.15 -18.52
C GLY A 244 9.23 -8.40 -18.43
N GLY A 245 8.00 -8.38 -18.92
CA GLY A 245 7.25 -9.61 -19.12
C GLY A 245 8.07 -10.55 -20.03
N HIS A 246 8.31 -11.78 -19.59
CA HIS A 246 9.01 -12.76 -20.38
C HIS A 246 8.38 -14.14 -20.21
N VAL A 247 8.55 -14.96 -21.24
CA VAL A 247 8.28 -16.38 -21.15
C VAL A 247 9.59 -17.10 -20.96
N GLN A 248 9.68 -17.89 -19.92
CA GLN A 248 10.78 -18.81 -19.70
C GLN A 248 10.40 -20.18 -20.22
N LEU A 249 11.22 -20.70 -21.12
CA LEU A 249 11.11 -22.03 -21.70
C LEU A 249 12.24 -22.89 -21.14
N ARG A 250 11.95 -24.10 -20.67
CA ARG A 250 12.96 -25.07 -20.22
C ARG A 250 12.95 -26.27 -21.17
N PHE A 251 14.12 -26.78 -21.47
CA PHE A 251 14.32 -27.91 -22.41
C PHE A 251 14.94 -29.08 -21.69
N THR A 252 14.71 -30.30 -22.23
CA THR A 252 15.25 -31.55 -21.65
C THR A 252 16.65 -31.87 -22.14
N ASP A 253 17.04 -31.31 -23.31
CA ASP A 253 18.34 -31.63 -23.93
C ASP A 253 18.98 -30.40 -24.57
N PRO A 254 20.32 -30.36 -24.65
CA PRO A 254 21.06 -29.24 -25.22
C PRO A 254 20.85 -29.02 -26.74
N ALA A 255 20.43 -30.04 -27.49
CA ALA A 255 20.22 -29.90 -28.94
C ALA A 255 18.93 -29.14 -29.22
N THR A 256 17.83 -29.49 -28.53
CA THR A 256 16.57 -28.79 -28.62
C THR A 256 16.68 -27.35 -28.08
N HIS A 257 17.41 -27.13 -26.95
CA HIS A 257 17.69 -25.80 -26.44
C HIS A 257 18.43 -24.93 -27.49
N ARG A 258 19.47 -25.41 -28.15
CA ARG A 258 20.18 -24.65 -29.20
C ARG A 258 19.31 -24.34 -30.41
N ARG A 259 18.42 -25.26 -30.83
CA ARG A 259 17.45 -25.02 -31.91
C ARG A 259 16.47 -23.92 -31.53
N ALA A 260 15.96 -23.95 -30.30
CA ALA A 260 15.09 -22.92 -29.77
C ALA A 260 15.79 -21.55 -29.70
N ALA A 261 17.03 -21.49 -29.22
CA ALA A 261 17.83 -20.27 -29.18
C ALA A 261 18.07 -19.65 -30.55
N ALA A 262 18.30 -20.49 -31.57
CA ALA A 262 18.42 -20.02 -32.95
C ALA A 262 17.09 -19.50 -33.55
N LEU A 263 15.95 -20.01 -33.08
CA LEU A 263 14.62 -19.56 -33.48
C LEU A 263 14.19 -18.26 -32.78
N LEU A 264 14.54 -18.13 -31.50
CA LEU A 264 14.12 -17.01 -30.63
C LEU A 264 15.32 -16.07 -30.40
N THR A 265 15.65 -15.29 -31.43
CA THR A 265 16.87 -14.45 -31.47
C THR A 265 16.88 -13.34 -30.38
N ASP A 266 15.69 -12.97 -29.89
CA ASP A 266 15.53 -11.94 -28.81
C ASP A 266 15.59 -12.57 -27.42
N ALA A 267 15.78 -13.90 -27.32
CA ALA A 267 15.80 -14.60 -26.05
C ALA A 267 17.18 -14.58 -25.39
N THR A 268 17.21 -14.39 -24.09
CA THR A 268 18.40 -14.63 -23.26
C THR A 268 18.51 -16.12 -22.97
N SER A 269 19.68 -16.70 -23.18
CA SER A 269 19.95 -18.14 -23.08
C SER A 269 20.81 -18.45 -21.85
N ASP A 270 20.35 -19.39 -21.03
CA ASP A 270 21.14 -20.06 -20.00
C ASP A 270 21.38 -21.50 -20.43
N THR A 271 22.62 -21.81 -20.82
CA THR A 271 23.01 -23.12 -21.36
C THR A 271 23.17 -24.18 -20.26
N ASP A 272 23.45 -23.80 -19.02
CA ASP A 272 23.64 -24.73 -17.91
C ASP A 272 22.28 -25.18 -17.35
N ALA A 273 21.35 -24.28 -17.25
CA ALA A 273 19.97 -24.57 -16.84
C ALA A 273 19.08 -25.07 -17.99
N LEU A 274 19.55 -25.05 -19.24
CA LEU A 274 18.80 -25.33 -20.47
C LEU A 274 17.51 -24.50 -20.57
N THR A 275 17.60 -23.19 -20.24
CA THR A 275 16.44 -22.27 -20.27
C THR A 275 16.65 -21.13 -21.25
N LEU A 276 15.55 -20.69 -21.86
CA LEU A 276 15.47 -19.47 -22.67
C LEU A 276 14.44 -18.54 -22.05
N ARG A 277 14.78 -17.26 -21.96
CA ARG A 277 13.85 -16.19 -21.58
C ARG A 277 13.62 -15.29 -22.77
N THR A 278 12.41 -15.29 -23.31
CA THR A 278 12.03 -14.44 -24.44
C THR A 278 11.07 -13.35 -23.97
N PRO A 279 11.28 -12.07 -24.38
CA PRO A 279 10.35 -10.99 -24.07
C PRO A 279 8.94 -11.34 -24.53
N ASN A 280 7.94 -11.20 -23.63
CA ASN A 280 6.55 -11.49 -23.92
C ASN A 280 5.66 -10.75 -22.90
N ASP A 281 4.59 -10.12 -23.37
CA ASP A 281 3.65 -9.38 -22.52
C ASP A 281 2.68 -10.29 -21.73
N GLY A 282 2.80 -11.62 -21.91
CA GLY A 282 1.94 -12.61 -21.29
C GLY A 282 0.52 -12.67 -21.85
N SER A 283 0.20 -11.87 -22.87
CA SER A 283 -1.14 -11.89 -23.47
C SER A 283 -1.42 -13.24 -24.17
N PRO A 284 -2.68 -13.71 -24.18
CA PRO A 284 -3.03 -14.95 -24.89
C PRO A 284 -2.64 -14.94 -26.36
N ARG A 285 -2.61 -13.77 -27.00
CA ARG A 285 -2.20 -13.61 -28.40
C ARG A 285 -0.69 -13.80 -28.56
N ALA A 286 0.11 -13.15 -27.71
CA ALA A 286 1.57 -13.25 -27.77
C ALA A 286 2.05 -14.66 -27.43
N LEU A 287 1.43 -15.32 -26.43
CA LEU A 287 1.71 -16.70 -26.07
C LEU A 287 1.38 -17.66 -27.21
N ARG A 288 0.22 -17.50 -27.86
CA ARG A 288 -0.14 -18.32 -29.02
C ARG A 288 0.88 -18.17 -30.15
N THR A 289 1.27 -16.94 -30.49
CA THR A 289 2.29 -16.67 -31.52
C THR A 289 3.61 -17.34 -31.18
N LEU A 290 4.03 -17.32 -29.91
CA LEU A 290 5.26 -18.00 -29.47
C LEU A 290 5.15 -19.53 -29.63
N LEU A 291 4.05 -20.12 -29.19
CA LEU A 291 3.79 -21.55 -29.29
C LEU A 291 3.72 -22.01 -30.76
N ASP A 292 3.00 -21.28 -31.62
CA ASP A 292 2.92 -21.58 -33.09
C ASP A 292 4.30 -21.56 -33.76
N ARG A 293 5.21 -20.64 -33.34
CA ARG A 293 6.59 -20.61 -33.84
C ARG A 293 7.38 -21.83 -33.40
N LEU A 294 7.26 -22.25 -32.13
CA LEU A 294 7.93 -23.45 -31.63
C LEU A 294 7.41 -24.71 -32.30
N ASP A 295 6.10 -24.86 -32.46
CA ASP A 295 5.44 -26.00 -33.11
C ASP A 295 5.87 -26.11 -34.59
N THR A 296 5.87 -24.99 -35.32
CA THR A 296 6.30 -24.96 -36.75
C THR A 296 7.74 -25.36 -36.91
N ALA A 297 8.62 -25.06 -35.95
CA ALA A 297 10.03 -25.45 -35.97
C ALA A 297 10.26 -26.86 -35.38
N GLY A 298 9.23 -27.56 -34.92
CA GLY A 298 9.34 -28.86 -34.28
C GLY A 298 10.21 -28.82 -33.01
N VAL A 299 10.10 -27.71 -32.23
CA VAL A 299 10.82 -27.49 -30.97
C VAL A 299 9.85 -27.64 -29.83
N GLU A 300 10.02 -28.68 -29.01
CA GLU A 300 9.19 -28.93 -27.83
C GLU A 300 9.88 -28.45 -26.57
N ALA A 301 9.21 -27.59 -25.82
CA ALA A 301 9.65 -27.16 -24.47
C ALA A 301 9.08 -28.11 -23.42
N ALA A 302 9.91 -28.54 -22.49
CA ALA A 302 9.49 -29.38 -21.35
C ALA A 302 8.61 -28.60 -20.36
N GLU A 303 8.85 -27.30 -20.23
CA GLU A 303 8.12 -26.42 -19.31
C GLU A 303 8.08 -25.00 -19.90
N LEU A 304 6.93 -24.36 -19.72
CA LEU A 304 6.72 -22.97 -20.07
C LEU A 304 6.20 -22.23 -18.84
N THR A 305 6.90 -21.19 -18.41
CA THR A 305 6.47 -20.30 -17.34
C THR A 305 6.33 -18.90 -17.89
N VAL A 306 5.17 -18.29 -17.67
CA VAL A 306 4.92 -16.88 -18.01
C VAL A 306 5.27 -16.03 -16.80
N HIS A 307 6.26 -15.17 -16.96
CA HIS A 307 6.61 -14.17 -15.96
C HIS A 307 6.05 -12.83 -16.39
N THR A 308 5.07 -12.34 -15.65
CA THR A 308 4.55 -10.97 -15.79
C THR A 308 5.22 -10.11 -14.71
N PRO A 309 5.62 -8.88 -15.05
CA PRO A 309 6.20 -7.98 -14.05
C PRO A 309 5.31 -7.89 -12.82
N ASP A 310 5.91 -7.98 -11.67
CA ASP A 310 5.25 -7.77 -10.38
C ASP A 310 5.64 -6.40 -9.79
N LEU A 311 5.14 -6.09 -8.58
CA LEU A 311 5.51 -4.84 -7.93
C LEU A 311 6.94 -4.85 -7.40
N ASP A 312 7.56 -6.04 -7.20
CA ASP A 312 8.97 -6.17 -6.81
C ASP A 312 9.87 -5.65 -7.94
N ASP A 313 9.57 -6.04 -9.20
CA ASP A 313 10.29 -5.56 -10.38
C ASP A 313 10.15 -4.03 -10.52
N VAL A 314 8.95 -3.50 -10.32
CA VAL A 314 8.68 -2.05 -10.37
C VAL A 314 9.47 -1.32 -9.27
N PHE A 315 9.44 -1.86 -8.07
CA PHE A 315 10.10 -1.25 -6.93
C PHE A 315 11.62 -1.20 -7.13
N LEU A 316 12.24 -2.30 -7.57
CA LEU A 316 13.65 -2.35 -7.89
C LEU A 316 14.01 -1.33 -8.98
N ALA A 317 13.26 -1.29 -10.07
CA ALA A 317 13.52 -0.36 -11.17
C ALA A 317 13.39 1.12 -10.78
N LEU A 318 12.53 1.45 -9.79
CA LEU A 318 12.32 2.82 -9.32
C LEU A 318 13.24 3.22 -8.17
N THR A 319 13.90 2.25 -7.51
CA THR A 319 14.76 2.49 -6.33
C THR A 319 16.22 2.18 -6.57
N ASP A 320 16.58 1.53 -7.69
CA ASP A 320 17.98 1.37 -8.10
C ASP A 320 18.56 2.73 -8.51
N ASP A 321 19.38 3.31 -7.62
CA ASP A 321 20.14 4.55 -7.85
C ASP A 321 21.29 4.39 -8.88
N THR A 322 21.33 3.29 -9.63
CA THR A 322 22.30 3.12 -10.72
C THR A 322 21.86 3.95 -11.93
N THR A 323 22.29 5.21 -11.94
CA THR A 323 22.31 6.02 -13.17
C THR A 323 23.07 5.27 -14.28
N PRO A 324 22.63 5.33 -15.55
CA PRO A 324 23.31 4.70 -16.67
C PRO A 324 24.79 5.09 -16.87
N ASP A 325 25.25 6.15 -16.21
CA ASP A 325 26.63 6.64 -16.29
C ASP A 325 27.67 5.85 -15.46
N ASP A 326 27.25 5.08 -14.45
CA ASP A 326 28.19 4.29 -13.62
C ASP A 326 28.58 2.94 -14.26
N GLN A 327 27.82 2.44 -15.24
CA GLN A 327 28.20 1.24 -15.98
C GLN A 327 29.28 1.51 -17.04
N ALA A 328 29.27 2.70 -17.65
CA ALA A 328 30.29 3.07 -18.63
C ALA A 328 31.69 3.27 -18.02
N THR A 329 31.77 3.62 -16.74
CA THR A 329 33.04 3.86 -16.04
C THR A 329 33.69 2.57 -15.51
N LYS A 330 32.93 1.52 -15.27
CA LYS A 330 33.45 0.20 -14.83
C LYS A 330 33.95 -0.70 -15.96
N GLU A 331 33.45 -0.53 -17.18
CA GLU A 331 33.96 -1.25 -18.36
C GLU A 331 35.25 -0.62 -18.95
N ALA A 332 35.52 0.65 -18.67
CA ALA A 332 36.74 1.32 -19.15
C ALA A 332 38.00 1.10 -18.27
N THR A 333 37.86 0.35 -17.15
CA THR A 333 38.97 0.10 -16.20
C THR A 333 39.28 -1.41 -16.04
N ARG A 334 38.91 -2.22 -17.01
CA ARG A 334 39.35 -3.64 -17.10
C ARG A 334 40.16 -3.90 -18.36
#